data_5f6868e45eafa3d9b7de329e30667697
#
_entry.id   5f6868e45eafa3d9b7de329e30667697
#
_cell.length_a   1.000
_cell.length_b   1.000
_cell.length_c   1.000
_cell.angle_alpha   90.00
_cell.angle_beta   90.00
_cell.angle_gamma   90.00
#
_symmetry.space_group_name_H-M   'P 1'
#
loop_
_entity.id
_entity.type
_entity.pdbx_description
1 polymer ?
#
loop_
_entity_poly.entity_id
_entity_poly.type
_entity_poly.pdbx_seq_one_letter_code
_entity_poly.pdbx_strand_id
1 'polypeptide(L)'
;KSPSKQSGPSIPAQGIWHETALSSHFDTFYSDRYLTTLHLKDLHNWLAGTPYEHIIVLVNSDKYGGGGILNSYNLTPCHQKWFKPVVVHEFGHSFAGLADEYAYEQEQIPMYPHDVEPWEKNITTLADFHGKWENMIDKKTKIPTPLSKKEKEAVSKVGVFEGAGYSVKGVYRGVQDCRMRINETPEFCAVCKKALQDIIDFYTK
;
A
#
# COMPACT_ATOMS: atom_id res chain seq x y z
N LYS A 1 2.28 -32.27 3.25
CA LYS A 1 2.29 -32.23 1.77
C LYS A 1 1.78 -30.87 1.34
N SER A 2 2.48 -30.18 0.42
CA SER A 2 1.94 -28.97 -0.20
C SER A 2 0.67 -29.32 -0.98
N PRO A 3 -0.43 -28.59 -0.80
CA PRO A 3 -1.63 -28.79 -1.60
C PRO A 3 -1.49 -28.27 -3.03
N SER A 4 -0.44 -27.51 -3.33
CA SER A 4 -0.17 -27.00 -4.68
C SER A 4 0.33 -28.11 -5.61
N LYS A 5 -0.25 -28.21 -6.78
CA LYS A 5 0.21 -29.10 -7.87
C LYS A 5 1.31 -28.43 -8.71
N GLN A 6 1.27 -27.11 -8.81
CA GLN A 6 2.22 -26.26 -9.54
C GLN A 6 2.79 -25.21 -8.62
N SER A 7 3.70 -24.38 -9.12
CA SER A 7 4.34 -23.31 -8.37
C SER A 7 4.22 -21.98 -9.12
N GLY A 8 4.15 -20.90 -8.36
CA GLY A 8 4.03 -19.54 -8.89
C GLY A 8 2.58 -19.10 -9.12
N PRO A 9 2.39 -17.79 -9.34
CA PRO A 9 1.07 -17.22 -9.61
C PRO A 9 0.65 -17.42 -11.05
N SER A 10 -0.64 -17.37 -11.31
CA SER A 10 -1.17 -17.22 -12.67
C SER A 10 -0.88 -15.81 -13.19
N ILE A 11 -0.74 -15.69 -14.52
CA ILE A 11 -0.59 -14.41 -15.25
C ILE A 11 -1.62 -14.42 -16.38
N PRO A 12 -2.88 -14.09 -16.09
CA PRO A 12 -4.00 -14.22 -17.04
C PRO A 12 -3.78 -13.47 -18.36
N ALA A 13 -3.22 -12.27 -18.32
CA ALA A 13 -2.92 -11.48 -19.53
C ALA A 13 -1.94 -12.17 -20.49
N GLN A 14 -1.16 -13.14 -20.00
CA GLN A 14 -0.23 -13.96 -20.81
C GLN A 14 -0.78 -15.36 -21.07
N GLY A 15 -2.01 -15.67 -20.66
CA GLY A 15 -2.59 -17.00 -20.78
C GLY A 15 -1.94 -18.05 -19.86
N ILE A 16 -1.18 -17.63 -18.86
CA ILE A 16 -0.49 -18.52 -17.91
C ILE A 16 -1.41 -18.80 -16.72
N TRP A 17 -1.72 -20.08 -16.51
CA TRP A 17 -2.57 -20.54 -15.42
C TRP A 17 -1.85 -21.62 -14.61
N HIS A 18 -1.77 -21.41 -13.28
CA HIS A 18 -1.16 -22.36 -12.35
C HIS A 18 -2.17 -22.84 -11.31
N GLU A 19 -2.24 -24.15 -11.14
CA GLU A 19 -3.04 -24.78 -10.09
C GLU A 19 -2.22 -24.83 -8.78
N THR A 20 -2.30 -23.76 -8.02
CA THR A 20 -1.62 -23.63 -6.72
C THR A 20 -2.65 -23.61 -5.60
N ALA A 21 -2.15 -23.75 -4.38
CA ALA A 21 -2.94 -23.81 -3.17
C ALA A 21 -3.94 -22.65 -3.02
N LEU A 22 -3.50 -21.43 -3.29
CA LEU A 22 -4.32 -20.23 -3.20
C LEU A 22 -4.68 -19.66 -4.57
N SER A 23 -4.24 -20.28 -5.66
CA SER A 23 -4.48 -19.80 -7.04
C SER A 23 -4.26 -18.29 -7.18
N SER A 24 -3.18 -17.81 -6.56
CA SER A 24 -2.83 -16.39 -6.66
C SER A 24 -2.56 -15.98 -8.12
N HIS A 25 -2.95 -14.78 -8.47
CA HIS A 25 -2.81 -14.29 -9.84
C HIS A 25 -2.47 -12.80 -9.87
N PHE A 26 -1.69 -12.43 -10.89
CA PHE A 26 -1.51 -11.04 -11.32
C PHE A 26 -2.72 -10.55 -12.13
N ASP A 27 -2.60 -9.38 -12.71
CA ASP A 27 -3.60 -8.75 -13.57
C ASP A 27 -4.94 -8.42 -12.88
N THR A 28 -4.95 -8.35 -11.55
CA THR A 28 -6.10 -7.88 -10.78
C THR A 28 -6.40 -6.43 -11.13
N PHE A 29 -7.66 -6.12 -11.41
CA PHE A 29 -8.11 -4.81 -11.89
C PHE A 29 -7.35 -4.32 -13.14
N TYR A 30 -6.96 -5.25 -14.01
CA TYR A 30 -6.18 -4.97 -15.23
C TYR A 30 -4.79 -4.35 -14.96
N SER A 31 -4.30 -4.41 -13.72
CA SER A 31 -2.94 -4.01 -13.37
C SER A 31 -2.01 -5.22 -13.38
N ASP A 32 -1.00 -5.20 -14.25
CA ASP A 32 -0.05 -6.29 -14.46
C ASP A 32 0.80 -6.63 -13.23
N ARG A 33 0.91 -5.72 -12.28
CA ARG A 33 1.66 -5.86 -11.02
C ARG A 33 0.79 -6.16 -9.81
N TYR A 34 -0.55 -6.04 -9.92
CA TYR A 34 -1.42 -6.23 -8.76
C TYR A 34 -1.73 -7.71 -8.56
N LEU A 35 -1.25 -8.25 -7.43
CA LEU A 35 -1.28 -9.67 -7.10
C LEU A 35 -2.31 -9.94 -6.01
N THR A 36 -3.27 -10.81 -6.28
CA THR A 36 -4.30 -11.19 -5.31
C THR A 36 -4.64 -12.68 -5.36
N THR A 37 -5.53 -13.11 -4.48
CA THR A 37 -6.23 -14.38 -4.56
C THR A 37 -7.72 -14.20 -4.24
N LEU A 38 -8.56 -14.99 -4.88
CA LEU A 38 -9.99 -15.11 -4.56
C LEU A 38 -10.29 -16.34 -3.71
N HIS A 39 -9.29 -17.17 -3.39
CA HIS A 39 -9.41 -18.39 -2.60
C HIS A 39 -9.37 -18.12 -1.08
N LEU A 40 -10.14 -17.13 -0.62
CA LEU A 40 -10.17 -16.70 0.79
C LEU A 40 -10.64 -17.79 1.73
N LYS A 41 -11.64 -18.59 1.31
CA LYS A 41 -12.11 -19.72 2.10
C LYS A 41 -11.01 -20.75 2.36
N ASP A 42 -10.22 -21.06 1.33
CA ASP A 42 -9.12 -22.03 1.48
C ASP A 42 -8.01 -21.47 2.36
N LEU A 43 -7.68 -20.17 2.20
CA LEU A 43 -6.73 -19.48 3.05
C LEU A 43 -7.12 -19.58 4.53
N HIS A 44 -8.37 -19.24 4.87
CA HIS A 44 -8.84 -19.30 6.24
C HIS A 44 -9.00 -20.73 6.77
N ASN A 45 -9.41 -21.71 5.92
CA ASN A 45 -9.46 -23.10 6.30
C ASN A 45 -8.09 -23.66 6.69
N TRP A 46 -7.03 -23.23 6.01
CA TRP A 46 -5.66 -23.69 6.34
C TRP A 46 -5.12 -23.05 7.61
N LEU A 47 -5.57 -21.84 7.93
CA LEU A 47 -5.20 -21.15 9.14
C LEU A 47 -6.12 -21.50 10.33
N ALA A 48 -7.18 -22.29 10.10
CA ALA A 48 -8.11 -22.71 11.14
C ALA A 48 -7.36 -23.42 12.29
N GLY A 49 -7.53 -22.92 13.50
CA GLY A 49 -6.83 -23.41 14.69
C GLY A 49 -5.45 -22.80 14.93
N THR A 50 -4.96 -21.93 14.05
CA THR A 50 -3.75 -21.14 14.27
C THR A 50 -4.14 -19.73 14.68
N PRO A 51 -3.72 -19.21 15.84
CA PRO A 51 -3.95 -17.82 16.19
C PRO A 51 -3.13 -16.91 15.24
N TYR A 52 -3.77 -15.92 14.63
CA TYR A 52 -3.10 -14.93 13.79
C TYR A 52 -3.84 -13.58 13.85
N GLU A 53 -3.08 -12.51 13.75
CA GLU A 53 -3.59 -11.14 13.66
C GLU A 53 -3.48 -10.60 12.23
N HIS A 54 -2.50 -11.11 11.47
CA HIS A 54 -2.24 -10.66 10.11
C HIS A 54 -1.71 -11.81 9.25
N ILE A 55 -2.07 -11.79 7.95
CA ILE A 55 -1.69 -12.86 7.01
C ILE A 55 -0.79 -12.26 5.94
N ILE A 56 0.42 -12.84 5.82
CA ILE A 56 1.36 -12.53 4.74
C ILE A 56 1.57 -13.77 3.90
N VAL A 57 1.21 -13.72 2.64
CA VAL A 57 1.37 -14.81 1.69
C VAL A 57 2.61 -14.54 0.82
N LEU A 58 3.60 -15.43 0.93
CA LEU A 58 4.79 -15.38 0.10
C LEU A 58 4.54 -16.18 -1.18
N VAL A 59 4.62 -15.50 -2.31
CA VAL A 59 4.35 -16.09 -3.63
C VAL A 59 5.66 -16.40 -4.34
N ASN A 60 5.81 -17.63 -4.83
CA ASN A 60 7.02 -18.08 -5.54
C ASN A 60 7.07 -17.47 -6.95
N SER A 61 7.59 -16.25 -7.05
CA SER A 61 7.75 -15.52 -8.31
C SER A 61 8.85 -14.46 -8.18
N ASP A 62 9.50 -14.16 -9.29
CA ASP A 62 10.46 -13.06 -9.45
C ASP A 62 9.80 -11.82 -10.11
N LYS A 63 8.56 -11.96 -10.62
CA LYS A 63 7.81 -10.85 -11.21
C LYS A 63 7.54 -9.77 -10.14
N TYR A 64 7.85 -8.53 -10.49
CA TYR A 64 7.55 -7.37 -9.63
C TYR A 64 6.06 -7.20 -9.41
N GLY A 65 5.67 -6.93 -8.18
CA GLY A 65 4.31 -6.61 -7.77
C GLY A 65 4.01 -7.04 -6.35
N GLY A 66 2.76 -6.89 -5.98
CA GLY A 66 2.23 -7.23 -4.67
C GLY A 66 0.74 -6.92 -4.61
N GLY A 67 0.14 -7.11 -3.45
CA GLY A 67 -1.24 -6.73 -3.17
C GLY A 67 -1.54 -6.81 -1.69
N GLY A 68 -2.01 -5.70 -1.12
CA GLY A 68 -2.43 -5.60 0.27
C GLY A 68 -3.93 -5.32 0.37
N ILE A 69 -4.67 -6.21 0.97
CA ILE A 69 -6.13 -6.10 1.16
C ILE A 69 -6.42 -5.81 2.63
N LEU A 70 -7.00 -4.66 2.89
CA LEU A 70 -7.30 -4.18 4.25
C LEU A 70 -8.07 -5.24 5.06
N ASN A 71 -7.60 -5.49 6.28
CA ASN A 71 -8.17 -6.47 7.22
C ASN A 71 -8.27 -7.90 6.67
N SER A 72 -7.47 -8.25 5.66
CA SER A 72 -7.51 -9.58 5.08
C SER A 72 -6.10 -10.19 4.96
N TYR A 73 -5.30 -9.77 3.98
CA TYR A 73 -3.97 -10.34 3.75
C TYR A 73 -3.09 -9.39 2.94
N ASN A 74 -1.80 -9.68 2.90
CA ASN A 74 -0.97 -9.23 1.79
C ASN A 74 -0.33 -10.42 1.03
N LEU A 75 -0.15 -10.25 -0.29
CA LEU A 75 0.62 -11.16 -1.12
C LEU A 75 1.85 -10.44 -1.67
N THR A 76 3.02 -11.09 -1.59
CA THR A 76 4.26 -10.52 -2.13
C THR A 76 5.10 -11.60 -2.80
N PRO A 77 5.54 -11.39 -4.06
CA PRO A 77 6.50 -12.27 -4.73
C PRO A 77 7.84 -12.25 -4.02
N CYS A 78 8.33 -13.43 -3.57
CA CYS A 78 9.48 -13.49 -2.67
C CYS A 78 10.86 -13.51 -3.36
N HIS A 79 10.92 -13.67 -4.69
CA HIS A 79 12.17 -13.69 -5.46
C HIS A 79 12.45 -12.42 -6.25
N GLN A 80 11.56 -11.42 -6.17
CA GLN A 80 11.77 -10.13 -6.82
C GLN A 80 12.83 -9.30 -6.10
N LYS A 81 13.52 -8.44 -6.85
CA LYS A 81 14.56 -7.54 -6.33
C LYS A 81 14.09 -6.68 -5.16
N TRP A 82 12.86 -6.20 -5.21
CA TRP A 82 12.25 -5.30 -4.23
C TRP A 82 11.38 -6.02 -3.19
N PHE A 83 11.59 -7.30 -2.96
CA PHE A 83 10.77 -8.09 -2.02
C PHE A 83 10.58 -7.41 -0.65
N LYS A 84 11.69 -7.03 0.02
CA LYS A 84 11.64 -6.44 1.37
C LYS A 84 10.85 -5.13 1.43
N PRO A 85 11.13 -4.12 0.57
CA PRO A 85 10.32 -2.91 0.55
C PRO A 85 8.86 -3.14 0.15
N VAL A 86 8.58 -4.04 -0.80
CA VAL A 86 7.20 -4.31 -1.24
C VAL A 86 6.39 -4.99 -0.15
N VAL A 87 6.91 -5.99 0.55
CA VAL A 87 6.13 -6.63 1.64
C VAL A 87 5.76 -5.64 2.75
N VAL A 88 6.63 -4.65 3.03
CA VAL A 88 6.35 -3.59 4.00
C VAL A 88 5.32 -2.59 3.45
N HIS A 89 5.39 -2.25 2.17
CA HIS A 89 4.40 -1.40 1.49
C HIS A 89 3.01 -2.04 1.55
N GLU A 90 2.89 -3.30 1.11
CA GLU A 90 1.62 -4.05 1.13
C GLU A 90 1.06 -4.24 2.55
N PHE A 91 1.93 -4.34 3.55
CA PHE A 91 1.53 -4.33 4.95
C PHE A 91 0.89 -3.00 5.35
N GLY A 92 1.36 -1.88 4.83
CA GLY A 92 0.73 -0.57 5.03
C GLY A 92 -0.73 -0.54 4.58
N HIS A 93 -1.01 -1.12 3.40
CA HIS A 93 -2.39 -1.27 2.91
C HIS A 93 -3.20 -2.24 3.78
N SER A 94 -2.70 -3.44 3.97
CA SER A 94 -3.47 -4.53 4.57
C SER A 94 -3.72 -4.38 6.07
N PHE A 95 -2.81 -3.74 6.80
CA PHE A 95 -2.90 -3.55 8.24
C PHE A 95 -3.55 -2.20 8.63
N ALA A 96 -3.12 -1.10 8.03
CA ALA A 96 -3.55 0.24 8.42
C ALA A 96 -4.39 0.99 7.36
N GLY A 97 -4.71 0.34 6.24
CA GLY A 97 -5.48 0.96 5.17
C GLY A 97 -4.84 2.21 4.60
N LEU A 98 -3.50 2.25 4.53
CA LEU A 98 -2.81 3.36 3.90
C LEU A 98 -3.04 3.34 2.39
N ALA A 99 -3.23 4.51 1.80
CA ALA A 99 -3.30 4.66 0.36
C ALA A 99 -1.90 4.69 -0.27
N ASP A 100 -1.82 4.42 -1.57
CA ASP A 100 -0.66 4.72 -2.38
C ASP A 100 -0.38 6.22 -2.43
N GLU A 101 0.86 6.62 -2.18
CA GLU A 101 1.29 8.02 -2.21
C GLU A 101 1.95 8.40 -3.55
N TYR A 102 1.87 7.54 -4.56
CA TYR A 102 2.37 7.83 -5.91
C TYR A 102 1.25 8.29 -6.85
N ALA A 103 1.65 9.01 -7.88
CA ALA A 103 0.83 9.39 -9.02
C ALA A 103 1.72 9.50 -10.25
N TYR A 104 1.25 8.98 -11.38
CA TYR A 104 1.96 9.03 -12.66
C TYR A 104 1.04 9.68 -13.70
N GLU A 105 1.58 10.60 -14.50
CA GLU A 105 0.79 11.31 -15.51
C GLU A 105 0.10 10.37 -16.52
N GLN A 106 0.73 9.25 -16.82
CA GLN A 106 0.23 8.23 -17.75
C GLN A 106 -0.80 7.28 -17.15
N GLU A 107 -0.86 7.20 -15.81
CA GLU A 107 -1.67 6.21 -15.08
C GLU A 107 -2.69 6.87 -14.15
N GLN A 108 -3.20 8.05 -14.52
CA GLN A 108 -4.14 8.77 -13.68
C GLN A 108 -5.48 8.03 -13.61
N ILE A 109 -5.85 7.65 -12.40
CA ILE A 109 -7.15 7.06 -12.08
C ILE A 109 -7.86 8.05 -11.16
N PRO A 110 -9.03 8.61 -11.54
CA PRO A 110 -9.77 9.57 -10.72
C PRO A 110 -10.52 8.85 -9.57
N MET A 111 -9.77 8.28 -8.63
CA MET A 111 -10.33 7.51 -7.50
C MET A 111 -10.87 8.40 -6.39
N TYR A 112 -10.39 9.63 -6.26
CA TYR A 112 -10.70 10.52 -5.14
C TYR A 112 -11.36 11.82 -5.67
N PRO A 113 -12.69 11.99 -5.47
CA PRO A 113 -13.36 13.26 -5.70
C PRO A 113 -12.75 14.36 -4.81
N HIS A 114 -12.49 15.54 -5.36
CA HIS A 114 -11.76 16.59 -4.63
C HIS A 114 -12.58 17.27 -3.53
N ASP A 115 -13.88 17.05 -3.52
CA ASP A 115 -14.83 17.56 -2.52
C ASP A 115 -15.16 16.55 -1.42
N VAL A 116 -14.55 15.37 -1.49
CA VAL A 116 -14.69 14.30 -0.48
C VAL A 116 -13.34 13.99 0.14
N GLU A 117 -13.27 13.98 1.47
CA GLU A 117 -12.04 13.59 2.17
C GLU A 117 -11.85 12.06 2.12
N PRO A 118 -10.70 11.55 1.65
CA PRO A 118 -10.38 10.13 1.70
C PRO A 118 -10.42 9.59 3.14
N TRP A 119 -10.85 8.35 3.32
CA TRP A 119 -10.82 7.72 4.64
C TRP A 119 -9.39 7.31 5.04
N GLU A 120 -8.51 7.09 4.09
CA GLU A 120 -7.12 6.72 4.30
C GLU A 120 -6.36 7.85 5.00
N LYS A 121 -5.62 7.51 6.06
CA LYS A 121 -5.03 8.51 6.97
C LYS A 121 -3.81 9.24 6.40
N ASN A 122 -3.18 8.70 5.36
CA ASN A 122 -1.94 9.24 4.78
C ASN A 122 -2.13 10.09 3.53
N ILE A 123 -3.35 10.25 3.05
CA ILE A 123 -3.69 11.16 1.94
C ILE A 123 -4.85 12.09 2.32
N THR A 124 -4.97 13.20 1.62
CA THR A 124 -6.05 14.19 1.80
C THR A 124 -6.38 14.89 0.50
N THR A 125 -7.65 15.26 0.31
CA THR A 125 -8.12 16.20 -0.71
C THR A 125 -8.22 17.62 -0.17
N LEU A 126 -7.97 17.83 1.11
CA LEU A 126 -8.18 19.07 1.88
C LEU A 126 -9.67 19.40 2.10
N ALA A 127 -10.59 18.51 1.76
CA ALA A 127 -12.01 18.68 2.03
C ALA A 127 -12.30 18.67 3.56
N ASP A 128 -11.60 17.81 4.31
CA ASP A 128 -11.58 17.82 5.79
C ASP A 128 -10.19 17.41 6.30
N PHE A 129 -9.23 18.32 6.20
CA PHE A 129 -7.84 18.06 6.61
C PHE A 129 -7.66 17.95 8.12
N HIS A 130 -8.59 18.46 8.92
CA HIS A 130 -8.48 18.51 10.39
C HIS A 130 -8.31 17.10 11.01
N GLY A 131 -8.97 16.10 10.48
CA GLY A 131 -8.88 14.70 10.91
C GLY A 131 -7.63 13.93 10.44
N LYS A 132 -6.70 14.59 9.76
CA LYS A 132 -5.48 13.99 9.16
C LYS A 132 -4.24 14.33 9.98
N TRP A 133 -3.24 14.93 9.37
CA TRP A 133 -1.97 15.32 10.01
C TRP A 133 -1.79 16.84 10.14
N GLU A 134 -2.87 17.61 10.15
CA GLU A 134 -2.83 19.06 10.32
C GLU A 134 -2.04 19.48 11.58
N ASN A 135 -2.19 18.73 12.67
CA ASN A 135 -1.49 18.96 13.92
C ASN A 135 0.02 18.63 13.90
N MET A 136 0.50 18.01 12.82
CA MET A 136 1.91 17.67 12.64
C MET A 136 2.66 18.70 11.78
N ILE A 137 2.01 19.75 11.29
CA ILE A 137 2.60 20.79 10.46
C ILE A 137 2.52 22.16 11.15
N ASP A 138 3.46 23.05 10.77
CA ASP A 138 3.39 24.45 11.19
C ASP A 138 2.25 25.17 10.46
N LYS A 139 1.53 26.07 11.16
CA LYS A 139 0.46 26.90 10.58
C LYS A 139 0.91 27.74 9.38
N LYS A 140 2.23 27.97 9.24
CA LYS A 140 2.84 28.70 8.10
C LYS A 140 3.26 27.78 6.96
N THR A 141 3.02 26.46 7.08
CA THR A 141 3.36 25.51 6.02
C THR A 141 2.61 25.87 4.74
N LYS A 142 3.35 26.06 3.66
CA LYS A 142 2.74 26.31 2.34
C LYS A 142 2.02 25.06 1.82
N ILE A 143 0.84 25.25 1.26
CA ILE A 143 0.03 24.20 0.61
C ILE A 143 -0.21 24.61 -0.85
N PRO A 144 0.26 23.83 -1.85
CA PRO A 144 1.14 22.67 -1.71
C PRO A 144 2.52 23.02 -1.14
N THR A 145 3.09 22.08 -0.37
CA THR A 145 4.45 22.21 0.15
C THR A 145 5.46 22.06 -0.99
N PRO A 146 6.41 22.99 -1.18
CA PRO A 146 7.42 22.87 -2.21
C PRO A 146 8.33 21.65 -1.99
N LEU A 147 8.68 20.97 -3.09
CA LEU A 147 9.61 19.85 -3.05
C LEU A 147 11.02 20.29 -2.64
N SER A 148 11.69 19.49 -1.82
CA SER A 148 13.08 19.69 -1.45
C SER A 148 14.01 18.88 -2.35
N LYS A 149 15.16 19.46 -2.67
CA LYS A 149 16.26 18.77 -3.37
C LYS A 149 17.14 17.95 -2.41
N LYS A 150 16.93 18.09 -1.10
CA LYS A 150 17.70 17.40 -0.07
C LYS A 150 17.01 16.10 0.31
N GLU A 151 17.64 14.97 0.06
CA GLU A 151 17.09 13.63 0.36
C GLU A 151 16.59 13.47 1.80
N LYS A 152 17.36 13.97 2.78
CA LYS A 152 16.96 13.93 4.18
C LYS A 152 15.65 14.67 4.44
N GLU A 153 15.44 15.84 3.84
CA GLU A 153 14.20 16.60 3.97
C GLU A 153 13.03 15.92 3.24
N ALA A 154 13.31 15.31 2.09
CA ALA A 154 12.29 14.61 1.29
C ALA A 154 11.58 13.51 2.07
N VAL A 155 12.27 12.82 2.97
CA VAL A 155 11.71 11.70 3.77
C VAL A 155 11.30 12.09 5.19
N SER A 156 11.75 13.25 5.72
CA SER A 156 11.53 13.61 7.12
C SER A 156 10.63 14.84 7.33
N LYS A 157 10.58 15.77 6.36
CA LYS A 157 9.79 16.98 6.49
C LYS A 157 8.31 16.71 6.27
N VAL A 158 7.52 16.83 7.31
CA VAL A 158 6.05 16.77 7.18
C VAL A 158 5.54 18.07 6.56
N GLY A 159 4.62 17.91 5.61
CA GLY A 159 4.00 19.00 4.86
C GLY A 159 2.70 18.54 4.21
N VAL A 160 2.33 19.19 3.11
CA VAL A 160 1.17 18.82 2.29
C VAL A 160 1.61 18.85 0.83
N PHE A 161 2.11 17.71 0.35
CA PHE A 161 2.72 17.57 -0.97
C PHE A 161 1.71 17.07 -1.99
N GLU A 162 1.49 17.81 -3.06
CA GLU A 162 0.55 17.43 -4.10
C GLU A 162 1.01 16.20 -4.89
N GLY A 163 0.05 15.36 -5.29
CA GLY A 163 0.27 14.11 -6.02
C GLY A 163 0.27 12.90 -5.10
N ALA A 164 -0.86 12.19 -5.01
CA ALA A 164 -1.06 10.94 -4.29
C ALA A 164 -2.32 10.24 -4.81
N GLY A 165 -2.55 8.98 -4.41
CA GLY A 165 -3.76 8.26 -4.76
C GLY A 165 -4.00 8.19 -6.27
N TYR A 166 -2.94 7.96 -7.05
CA TYR A 166 -2.95 7.95 -8.53
C TYR A 166 -3.31 9.30 -9.19
N SER A 167 -3.58 10.35 -8.39
CA SER A 167 -3.94 11.68 -8.89
C SER A 167 -2.76 12.64 -8.80
N VAL A 168 -2.38 13.25 -9.92
CA VAL A 168 -1.28 14.24 -9.98
C VAL A 168 -1.69 15.54 -9.29
N LYS A 169 -2.98 15.89 -9.30
CA LYS A 169 -3.56 17.11 -8.77
C LYS A 169 -4.71 16.83 -7.80
N GLY A 170 -4.88 17.72 -6.81
CA GLY A 170 -6.02 17.73 -5.90
C GLY A 170 -5.98 16.68 -4.79
N VAL A 171 -4.99 15.77 -4.80
CA VAL A 171 -4.76 14.80 -3.72
C VAL A 171 -3.35 14.98 -3.19
N TYR A 172 -3.19 14.96 -1.87
CA TYR A 172 -1.94 15.34 -1.20
C TYR A 172 -1.49 14.25 -0.24
N ARG A 173 -0.18 14.20 0.03
CA ARG A 173 0.48 13.30 0.97
C ARG A 173 1.31 14.05 2.01
N GLY A 174 1.65 13.38 3.11
CA GLY A 174 2.27 14.01 4.29
C GLY A 174 3.75 14.35 4.15
N VAL A 175 4.51 13.62 3.32
CA VAL A 175 5.93 13.88 3.04
C VAL A 175 6.20 13.73 1.56
N GLN A 176 7.36 14.25 1.12
CA GLN A 176 7.72 14.14 -0.29
C GLN A 176 7.91 12.70 -0.71
N ASP A 177 8.69 11.91 0.03
CA ASP A 177 8.99 10.52 -0.26
C ASP A 177 8.77 9.62 0.98
N CYS A 178 8.04 8.53 0.79
CA CYS A 178 7.62 7.58 1.82
C CYS A 178 7.65 6.16 1.28
N ARG A 179 7.63 5.16 2.15
CA ARG A 179 7.44 3.74 1.78
C ARG A 179 6.16 3.54 0.95
N MET A 180 5.10 4.27 1.21
CA MET A 180 3.86 4.19 0.44
C MET A 180 3.95 4.88 -0.94
N ARG A 181 5.12 5.45 -1.29
CA ARG A 181 5.35 6.11 -2.57
C ARG A 181 6.42 5.44 -3.42
N ILE A 182 7.58 5.13 -2.83
CA ILE A 182 8.75 4.59 -3.55
C ILE A 182 9.47 3.51 -2.72
N ASN A 183 10.07 2.55 -3.42
CA ASN A 183 10.78 1.43 -2.79
C ASN A 183 12.13 1.81 -2.18
N GLU A 184 12.70 2.93 -2.58
CA GLU A 184 14.03 3.39 -2.17
C GLU A 184 14.04 3.97 -0.75
N THR A 185 12.91 4.44 -0.24
CA THR A 185 12.85 4.93 1.14
C THR A 185 12.98 3.78 2.14
N PRO A 186 13.70 3.97 3.25
CA PRO A 186 13.95 2.89 4.20
C PRO A 186 12.70 2.47 5.00
N GLU A 187 11.75 3.40 5.22
CA GLU A 187 10.66 3.21 6.17
C GLU A 187 9.41 4.06 5.84
N PHE A 188 8.34 3.83 6.59
CA PHE A 188 7.17 4.69 6.60
C PHE A 188 7.51 6.09 7.13
N CYS A 189 6.88 7.12 6.58
CA CYS A 189 7.00 8.49 7.07
C CYS A 189 6.26 8.69 8.42
N ALA A 190 6.45 9.86 9.02
CA ALA A 190 5.82 10.17 10.31
C ALA A 190 4.29 10.07 10.28
N VAL A 191 3.65 10.49 9.18
CA VAL A 191 2.18 10.41 9.02
C VAL A 191 1.72 8.95 8.94
N CYS A 192 2.37 8.13 8.11
CA CYS A 192 2.06 6.71 8.02
C CYS A 192 2.35 5.96 9.32
N LYS A 193 3.45 6.27 10.01
CA LYS A 193 3.77 5.69 11.32
C LYS A 193 2.70 6.02 12.36
N LYS A 194 2.19 7.26 12.35
CA LYS A 194 1.09 7.63 13.25
C LYS A 194 -0.17 6.80 12.97
N ALA A 195 -0.55 6.64 11.71
CA ALA A 195 -1.70 5.82 11.35
C ALA A 195 -1.55 4.36 11.79
N LEU A 196 -0.36 3.77 11.60
CA LEU A 196 -0.02 2.43 12.09
C LEU A 196 -0.12 2.36 13.63
N GLN A 197 0.45 3.34 14.34
CA GLN A 197 0.40 3.39 15.80
C GLN A 197 -1.03 3.52 16.33
N ASP A 198 -1.87 4.32 15.69
CA ASP A 198 -3.28 4.49 16.08
C ASP A 198 -4.05 3.15 16.00
N ILE A 199 -3.79 2.31 14.99
CA ILE A 199 -4.36 0.97 14.88
C ILE A 199 -3.82 0.04 15.98
N ILE A 200 -2.51 0.05 16.22
CA ILE A 200 -1.89 -0.75 17.29
C ILE A 200 -2.50 -0.33 18.64
N ASP A 201 -2.59 0.93 18.91
CA ASP A 201 -3.16 1.47 20.15
C ASP A 201 -4.64 1.09 20.33
N PHE A 202 -5.40 1.05 19.23
CA PHE A 202 -6.81 0.61 19.26
C PHE A 202 -6.95 -0.85 19.69
N TYR A 203 -6.07 -1.74 19.21
CA TYR A 203 -6.15 -3.17 19.54
C TYR A 203 -5.46 -3.53 20.87
N THR A 204 -4.61 -2.66 21.43
CA THR A 204 -3.80 -2.99 22.62
C THR A 204 -4.24 -2.24 23.90
N LYS A 205 -5.17 -1.32 23.78
CA LYS A 205 -5.77 -0.58 24.92
C LYS A 205 -7.19 -1.05 25.20
#